data_d3c50460894b5397a6b111cff61c6fba
#
_entry.id   d3c50460894b5397a6b111cff61c6fba
#
_cell.length_a   1.000
_cell.length_b   1.000
_cell.length_c   1.000
_cell.angle_alpha   90.00
_cell.angle_beta   90.00
_cell.angle_gamma   90.00
#
_symmetry.space_group_name_H-M   'P 1'
#
loop_
_entity.id
_entity.type
_entity.pdbx_description
1 polymer ?
#
loop_
_entity_poly.entity_id
_entity_poly.type
_entity_poly.pdbx_seq_one_letter_code
_entity_poly.pdbx_strand_id
1 'polypeptide(L)'
;MHTIESHNDEEVIKFCEDMVSRKPYEDSSYAQNLANTAQHFEMNDKEFFGKPGNGKNVWVIETEDPMHAAMNFFREISEGGVTSYTENHHAVISMLRDGINVLFRPYPKTEGSPAVDIMLSIGDFLRKIHFIQR
;
A
#
# COMPACT_ATOMS: atom_id res chain seq x y z
N MET A 1 13.93 22.20 -0.69
CA MET A 1 13.56 20.87 -0.28
C MET A 1 12.11 20.58 -0.58
N HIS A 2 11.27 21.49 -0.28
CA HIS A 2 9.83 21.25 -0.37
C HIS A 2 9.29 21.23 -1.79
N THR A 3 10.07 21.69 -2.75
CA THR A 3 9.65 21.61 -4.16
C THR A 3 9.46 20.18 -4.63
N ILE A 4 10.34 19.28 -4.19
CA ILE A 4 10.22 17.86 -4.54
C ILE A 4 8.99 17.25 -3.87
N GLU A 5 8.75 17.62 -2.62
CA GLU A 5 7.61 17.15 -1.87
C GLU A 5 6.31 17.63 -2.50
N SER A 6 6.26 18.89 -2.90
CA SER A 6 5.08 19.44 -3.58
C SER A 6 4.78 18.73 -4.88
N HIS A 7 5.83 18.39 -5.63
CA HIS A 7 5.67 17.65 -6.88
C HIS A 7 5.15 16.24 -6.61
N ASN A 8 5.71 15.59 -5.57
CA ASN A 8 5.26 14.26 -5.15
C ASN A 8 3.82 14.30 -4.64
N ASP A 9 3.44 15.39 -3.97
CA ASP A 9 2.07 15.56 -3.49
C ASP A 9 1.06 15.56 -4.63
N GLU A 10 1.37 16.23 -5.74
CA GLU A 10 0.49 16.25 -6.90
C GLU A 10 0.32 14.86 -7.48
N GLU A 11 1.41 14.11 -7.60
CA GLU A 11 1.35 12.73 -8.10
C GLU A 11 0.56 11.84 -7.15
N VAL A 12 0.76 12.01 -5.85
CA VAL A 12 0.05 11.23 -4.83
C VAL A 12 -1.44 11.52 -4.86
N ILE A 13 -1.81 12.79 -4.97
CA ILE A 13 -3.21 13.20 -5.05
C ILE A 13 -3.88 12.54 -6.25
N LYS A 14 -3.24 12.64 -7.41
CA LYS A 14 -3.78 12.04 -8.62
C LYS A 14 -3.87 10.52 -8.51
N PHE A 15 -2.85 9.89 -7.94
CA PHE A 15 -2.87 8.45 -7.73
C PHE A 15 -4.04 8.03 -6.86
N CYS A 16 -4.27 8.73 -5.76
CA CYS A 16 -5.39 8.42 -4.86
C CYS A 16 -6.73 8.60 -5.57
N GLU A 17 -6.88 9.67 -6.35
CA GLU A 17 -8.09 9.89 -7.15
C GLU A 17 -8.31 8.74 -8.13
N ASP A 18 -7.25 8.31 -8.80
CA ASP A 18 -7.33 7.20 -9.75
C ASP A 18 -7.73 5.89 -9.05
N MET A 19 -7.19 5.64 -7.86
CA MET A 19 -7.50 4.42 -7.12
C MET A 19 -8.96 4.41 -6.65
N VAL A 20 -9.45 5.55 -6.17
CA VAL A 20 -10.85 5.68 -5.72
C VAL A 20 -11.81 5.52 -6.91
N SER A 21 -11.41 5.98 -8.09
CA SER A 21 -12.24 5.90 -9.30
C SER A 21 -12.19 4.55 -10.00
N ARG A 22 -11.28 3.70 -9.60
CA ARG A 22 -11.05 2.39 -10.21
C ARG A 22 -12.28 1.51 -10.07
N LYS A 23 -12.65 0.81 -11.16
CA LYS A 23 -13.80 -0.06 -11.14
C LYS A 23 -13.49 -1.34 -10.35
N PRO A 24 -14.27 -1.69 -9.35
CA PRO A 24 -14.05 -2.92 -8.59
C PRO A 24 -14.47 -4.16 -9.38
N TYR A 25 -13.88 -5.30 -9.02
CA TYR A 25 -14.24 -6.60 -9.60
C TYR A 25 -15.08 -7.39 -8.60
N GLU A 26 -15.98 -8.23 -9.13
CA GLU A 26 -16.82 -9.06 -8.28
C GLU A 26 -16.04 -10.17 -7.57
N ASP A 27 -14.94 -10.60 -8.16
CA ASP A 27 -14.15 -11.73 -7.67
C ASP A 27 -12.76 -11.33 -7.19
N SER A 28 -12.59 -10.06 -6.78
CA SER A 28 -11.30 -9.61 -6.26
C SER A 28 -10.92 -10.42 -5.00
N SER A 29 -9.66 -10.83 -4.94
CA SER A 29 -9.17 -11.58 -3.78
C SER A 29 -7.73 -11.21 -3.47
N TYR A 30 -7.42 -11.22 -2.19
CA TYR A 30 -6.06 -10.94 -1.73
C TYR A 30 -5.07 -12.01 -2.25
N ALA A 31 -5.47 -13.28 -2.25
CA ALA A 31 -4.60 -14.36 -2.71
C ALA A 31 -4.19 -14.17 -4.18
N GLN A 32 -5.14 -13.82 -5.02
CA GLN A 32 -4.86 -13.56 -6.43
C GLN A 32 -3.94 -12.36 -6.59
N ASN A 33 -4.22 -11.29 -5.86
CA ASN A 33 -3.42 -10.07 -5.93
C ASN A 33 -2.01 -10.29 -5.39
N LEU A 34 -1.88 -11.10 -4.35
CA LEU A 34 -0.59 -11.44 -3.77
C LEU A 34 0.29 -12.12 -4.82
N ALA A 35 -0.27 -13.08 -5.54
CA ALA A 35 0.46 -13.79 -6.59
C ALA A 35 0.90 -12.84 -7.71
N ASN A 36 0.04 -11.92 -8.10
CA ASN A 36 0.37 -10.92 -9.12
C ASN A 36 1.45 -9.94 -8.64
N THR A 37 1.32 -9.48 -7.40
CA THR A 37 2.27 -8.54 -6.81
C THR A 37 3.66 -9.16 -6.67
N ALA A 38 3.72 -10.45 -6.38
CA ALA A 38 4.98 -11.18 -6.24
C ALA A 38 5.80 -11.23 -7.53
N GLN A 39 5.19 -10.93 -8.67
CA GLN A 39 5.90 -10.86 -9.93
C GLN A 39 6.75 -9.59 -10.05
N HIS A 40 6.43 -8.55 -9.30
CA HIS A 40 7.10 -7.25 -9.37
C HIS A 40 7.82 -6.87 -8.09
N PHE A 41 7.48 -7.49 -6.98
CA PHE A 41 8.10 -7.23 -5.69
C PHE A 41 8.60 -8.54 -5.11
N GLU A 42 9.85 -8.54 -4.70
CA GLU A 42 10.47 -9.75 -4.19
C GLU A 42 9.81 -10.21 -2.89
N MET A 43 9.40 -11.44 -2.88
CA MET A 43 8.76 -12.08 -1.74
C MET A 43 9.61 -13.24 -1.29
N ASN A 44 9.83 -13.39 0.02
CA ASN A 44 10.61 -14.50 0.52
C ASN A 44 9.78 -15.79 0.53
N ASP A 45 10.40 -16.89 0.91
CA ASP A 45 9.78 -18.21 0.90
C ASP A 45 8.68 -18.39 1.96
N LYS A 46 8.55 -17.43 2.87
CA LYS A 46 7.48 -17.40 3.87
C LYS A 46 6.35 -16.44 3.47
N GLU A 47 6.36 -15.99 2.22
CA GLU A 47 5.35 -15.08 1.66
C GLU A 47 5.34 -13.69 2.29
N PHE A 48 6.50 -13.20 2.71
CA PHE A 48 6.67 -11.83 3.19
C PHE A 48 7.46 -11.00 2.19
N PHE A 49 7.04 -9.76 2.02
CA PHE A 49 7.77 -8.80 1.20
C PHE A 49 8.76 -8.03 2.07
N GLY A 50 9.99 -7.90 1.60
CA GLY A 50 10.99 -7.11 2.27
C GLY A 50 11.63 -7.80 3.46
N LYS A 51 12.18 -7.00 4.35
CA LYS A 51 12.90 -7.45 5.55
C LYS A 51 12.12 -7.13 6.81
N PRO A 52 12.29 -7.90 7.89
CA PRO A 52 11.66 -7.54 9.16
C PRO A 52 12.08 -6.13 9.59
N GLY A 53 11.10 -5.34 10.03
CA GLY A 53 11.33 -4.02 10.59
C GLY A 53 11.20 -4.03 12.11
N ASN A 54 11.19 -2.85 12.69
CA ASN A 54 10.97 -2.69 14.12
C ASN A 54 9.50 -2.80 14.43
N GLY A 55 9.16 -3.71 15.31
CA GLY A 55 7.78 -3.90 15.73
C GLY A 55 7.16 -5.15 15.15
N LYS A 56 6.00 -5.48 15.71
CA LYS A 56 5.25 -6.66 15.30
C LYS A 56 4.60 -6.43 13.95
N ASN A 57 4.74 -7.38 13.06
CA ASN A 57 4.13 -7.36 11.72
C ASN A 57 4.64 -6.22 10.83
N VAL A 58 5.78 -5.63 11.16
CA VAL A 58 6.38 -4.55 10.38
C VAL A 58 7.45 -5.11 9.45
N TRP A 59 7.37 -4.73 8.17
CA TRP A 59 8.29 -5.14 7.14
C TRP A 59 8.77 -3.91 6.38
N VAL A 60 9.95 -4.00 5.80
CA VAL A 60 10.60 -2.86 5.15
C VAL A 60 11.07 -3.28 3.76
N ILE A 61 10.68 -2.50 2.76
CA ILE A 61 11.19 -2.64 1.40
C ILE A 61 12.09 -1.44 1.13
N GLU A 62 13.35 -1.72 0.82
CA GLU A 62 14.31 -0.67 0.45
C GLU A 62 14.26 -0.47 -1.05
N THR A 63 14.14 0.76 -1.48
CA THR A 63 13.97 1.09 -2.90
C THR A 63 14.54 2.47 -3.19
N GLU A 64 14.84 2.73 -4.47
CA GLU A 64 15.34 4.03 -4.88
C GLU A 64 14.27 5.09 -4.89
N ASP A 65 13.02 4.70 -5.10
CA ASP A 65 11.89 5.63 -5.12
C ASP A 65 10.75 5.08 -4.27
N PRO A 66 10.80 5.34 -2.95
CA PRO A 66 9.81 4.78 -2.03
C PRO A 66 8.36 5.10 -2.38
N MET A 67 8.07 6.32 -2.79
CA MET A 67 6.69 6.71 -3.08
C MET A 67 6.15 5.96 -4.30
N HIS A 68 6.91 5.89 -5.38
CA HIS A 68 6.47 5.18 -6.58
C HIS A 68 6.34 3.68 -6.30
N ALA A 69 7.27 3.12 -5.53
CA ALA A 69 7.20 1.70 -5.17
C ALA A 69 5.95 1.41 -4.34
N ALA A 70 5.66 2.28 -3.36
CA ALA A 70 4.47 2.10 -2.52
C ALA A 70 3.17 2.22 -3.33
N MET A 71 3.12 3.19 -4.24
CA MET A 71 1.95 3.36 -5.11
C MET A 71 1.75 2.15 -6.02
N ASN A 72 2.82 1.65 -6.62
CA ASN A 72 2.74 0.47 -7.48
C ASN A 72 2.33 -0.76 -6.68
N PHE A 73 2.89 -0.92 -5.49
CA PHE A 73 2.54 -2.04 -4.61
C PHE A 73 1.06 -1.99 -4.24
N PHE A 74 0.58 -0.82 -3.83
CA PHE A 74 -0.83 -0.67 -3.46
C PHE A 74 -1.74 -0.96 -4.66
N ARG A 75 -1.39 -0.44 -5.83
CA ARG A 75 -2.20 -0.67 -7.03
C ARG A 75 -2.39 -2.15 -7.29
N GLU A 76 -1.34 -2.94 -7.18
CA GLU A 76 -1.40 -4.36 -7.49
C GLU A 76 -2.04 -5.17 -6.37
N ILE A 77 -1.67 -4.91 -5.12
CA ILE A 77 -2.19 -5.72 -4.01
C ILE A 77 -3.67 -5.46 -3.74
N SER A 78 -4.18 -4.31 -4.16
CA SER A 78 -5.58 -3.92 -3.96
C SER A 78 -6.41 -4.05 -5.23
N GLU A 79 -5.89 -4.67 -6.27
CA GLU A 79 -6.57 -4.77 -7.57
C GLU A 79 -7.97 -5.34 -7.41
N GLY A 80 -8.94 -4.67 -8.00
CA GLY A 80 -10.35 -5.09 -7.98
C GLY A 80 -11.11 -4.73 -6.72
N GLY A 81 -10.47 -4.16 -5.72
CA GLY A 81 -11.15 -3.77 -4.49
C GLY A 81 -11.93 -2.47 -4.61
N VAL A 82 -12.83 -2.25 -3.68
CA VAL A 82 -13.56 -0.98 -3.56
C VAL A 82 -12.71 -0.04 -2.74
N THR A 83 -12.26 1.05 -3.35
CA THR A 83 -11.32 1.99 -2.74
C THR A 83 -12.02 3.28 -2.38
N SER A 84 -11.75 3.79 -1.18
CA SER A 84 -12.31 5.06 -0.71
C SER A 84 -11.27 5.82 0.10
N TYR A 85 -11.49 7.11 0.26
CA TYR A 85 -10.64 7.92 1.13
C TYR A 85 -10.90 7.59 2.58
N THR A 86 -9.86 7.68 3.39
CA THR A 86 -10.03 7.62 4.84
C THR A 86 -10.71 8.91 5.32
N GLU A 87 -11.15 8.91 6.56
CA GLU A 87 -11.93 10.01 7.14
C GLU A 87 -11.30 11.40 6.92
N ASN A 88 -9.98 11.50 7.02
CA ASN A 88 -9.28 12.78 6.88
C ASN A 88 -8.73 13.01 5.48
N HIS A 89 -9.03 12.15 4.54
CA HIS A 89 -8.49 12.21 3.17
C HIS A 89 -6.95 12.20 3.11
N HIS A 90 -6.31 11.66 4.15
CA HIS A 90 -4.85 11.54 4.18
C HIS A 90 -4.35 10.20 3.66
N ALA A 91 -5.27 9.28 3.37
CA ALA A 91 -4.95 7.94 2.91
C ALA A 91 -6.13 7.38 2.13
N VAL A 92 -5.90 6.27 1.48
CA VAL A 92 -6.99 5.53 0.81
C VAL A 92 -6.97 4.10 1.30
N ILE A 93 -8.16 3.52 1.40
CA ILE A 93 -8.32 2.14 1.84
C ILE A 93 -9.13 1.39 0.81
N SER A 94 -8.69 0.17 0.49
CA SER A 94 -9.36 -0.69 -0.47
C SER A 94 -9.84 -1.95 0.23
N MET A 95 -11.12 -2.28 0.02
CA MET A 95 -11.71 -3.49 0.57
C MET A 95 -11.87 -4.52 -0.54
N LEU A 96 -11.23 -5.67 -0.38
CA LEU A 96 -11.36 -6.77 -1.31
C LEU A 96 -12.58 -7.63 -0.96
N ARG A 97 -13.03 -8.42 -1.92
CA ARG A 97 -14.22 -9.26 -1.73
C ARG A 97 -14.08 -10.30 -0.63
N ASP A 98 -12.85 -10.74 -0.39
CA ASP A 98 -12.59 -11.71 0.67
C ASP A 98 -12.50 -11.09 2.07
N GLY A 99 -12.75 -9.77 2.18
CA GLY A 99 -12.75 -9.07 3.45
C GLY A 99 -11.42 -8.47 3.86
N ILE A 100 -10.35 -8.73 3.11
CA ILE A 100 -9.06 -8.11 3.38
C ILE A 100 -9.12 -6.63 3.04
N ASN A 101 -8.58 -5.80 3.91
CA ASN A 101 -8.49 -4.36 3.70
C ASN A 101 -7.04 -3.99 3.47
N VAL A 102 -6.80 -3.12 2.50
CA VAL A 102 -5.45 -2.62 2.18
C VAL A 102 -5.46 -1.12 2.31
N LEU A 103 -4.55 -0.59 3.11
CA LEU A 103 -4.47 0.85 3.40
C LEU A 103 -3.17 1.41 2.84
N PHE A 104 -3.27 2.44 2.01
CA PHE A 104 -2.11 3.18 1.53
C PHE A 104 -1.97 4.46 2.34
N ARG A 105 -0.84 4.60 3.03
CA ARG A 105 -0.51 5.80 3.82
C ARG A 105 0.71 6.48 3.18
N PRO A 106 0.50 7.52 2.37
CA PRO A 106 1.63 8.18 1.72
C PRO A 106 2.53 8.94 2.70
N TYR A 107 1.96 9.51 3.75
CA TYR A 107 2.71 10.34 4.69
C TYR A 107 2.37 9.95 6.13
N PRO A 108 2.82 8.78 6.61
CA PRO A 108 2.55 8.39 8.00
C PRO A 108 3.28 9.32 8.97
N LYS A 109 2.60 9.65 10.06
CA LYS A 109 3.10 10.66 11.01
C LYS A 109 4.42 10.30 11.66
N THR A 110 4.64 9.02 11.91
CA THR A 110 5.77 8.58 12.74
C THR A 110 7.00 8.20 11.94
N GLU A 111 6.83 7.77 10.70
CA GLU A 111 7.93 7.18 9.95
C GLU A 111 8.48 8.07 8.84
N GLY A 112 7.69 8.97 8.31
CA GLY A 112 8.11 9.82 7.21
C GLY A 112 8.27 9.10 5.87
N SER A 113 8.05 7.80 5.83
CA SER A 113 8.14 7.00 4.61
C SER A 113 6.76 6.41 4.29
N PRO A 114 6.43 6.26 3.00
CA PRO A 114 5.13 5.71 2.64
C PRO A 114 4.98 4.27 3.09
N ALA A 115 3.75 3.87 3.34
CA ALA A 115 3.47 2.54 3.84
C ALA A 115 2.20 1.98 3.24
N VAL A 116 2.15 0.66 3.11
CA VAL A 116 0.96 -0.08 2.74
C VAL A 116 0.69 -1.10 3.83
N ASP A 117 -0.49 -1.01 4.44
CA ASP A 117 -0.89 -1.91 5.53
C ASP A 117 -1.93 -2.88 5.01
N ILE A 118 -1.76 -4.15 5.35
CA ILE A 118 -2.69 -5.21 5.00
C ILE A 118 -3.37 -5.66 6.28
N MET A 119 -4.70 -5.62 6.28
CA MET A 119 -5.50 -5.85 7.49
C MET A 119 -6.56 -6.92 7.25
N LEU A 120 -6.74 -7.77 8.24
CA LEU A 120 -7.84 -8.76 8.24
C LEU A 120 -9.17 -8.05 8.47
N SER A 121 -9.15 -7.01 9.29
CA SER A 121 -10.28 -6.12 9.53
C SER A 121 -9.69 -4.79 9.98
N ILE A 122 -10.51 -3.74 10.03
CA ILE A 122 -10.01 -2.42 10.41
C ILE A 122 -9.32 -2.48 11.78
N GLY A 123 -8.06 -2.11 11.79
CA GLY A 123 -7.24 -2.13 13.00
C GLY A 123 -6.56 -3.46 13.31
N ASP A 124 -6.89 -4.51 12.58
CA ASP A 124 -6.30 -5.84 12.79
C ASP A 124 -5.24 -6.10 11.73
N PHE A 125 -4.04 -5.59 11.97
CA PHE A 125 -2.95 -5.58 11.00
C PHE A 125 -2.31 -6.94 10.84
N LEU A 126 -2.35 -7.44 9.61
CA LEU A 126 -1.62 -8.63 9.22
C LEU A 126 -0.17 -8.26 8.89
N ARG A 127 0.02 -7.18 8.15
CA ARG A 127 1.35 -6.67 7.77
C ARG A 127 1.31 -5.17 7.62
N LYS A 128 2.39 -4.52 8.06
CA LYS A 128 2.63 -3.09 7.82
C LYS A 128 3.93 -2.99 7.03
N ILE A 129 3.85 -2.58 5.79
CA ILE A 129 5.00 -2.54 4.89
C ILE A 129 5.42 -1.11 4.66
N HIS A 130 6.64 -0.76 5.07
CA HIS A 130 7.21 0.56 4.88
C HIS A 130 8.18 0.54 3.71
N PHE A 131 8.11 1.56 2.88
CA PHE A 131 8.99 1.71 1.73
C PHE A 131 9.99 2.81 2.05
N ILE A 132 11.27 2.46 2.14
CA ILE A 132 12.30 3.39 2.57
C ILE A 132 13.35 3.58 1.49
N GLN A 133 14.03 4.73 1.56
CA GLN A 133 15.08 5.06 0.61
C GLN A 133 16.27 4.14 0.81
N ARG A 134 16.72 3.57 -0.29
CA ARG A 134 17.90 2.70 -0.33
C ARG A 134 19.17 3.52 -0.13
#